data_2ce58f900020e438f87f5b115b1a7702
#
_entry.id   2ce58f900020e438f87f5b115b1a7702
#
_cell.length_a   1.000
_cell.length_b   1.000
_cell.length_c   1.000
_cell.angle_alpha   90.00
_cell.angle_beta   90.00
_cell.angle_gamma   90.00
#
_symmetry.space_group_name_H-M   'P 1'
#
loop_
_entity.id
_entity.type
_entity.pdbx_description
1 polymer ?
#
loop_
_entity_poly.entity_id
_entity_poly.type
_entity_poly.pdbx_seq_one_letter_code
_entity_poly.pdbx_strand_id
1 'polypeptide(L)'
;MDKFTCVEDIGDLRQAVAEALEIKRDRFQFTGLGRNKTLLMLFFNSSLRTRLSTQKAAMNLGMNVMVLDVNQGAWKLETQRGVVMDGDKAEHLLEAIPVMGSYCDVIGVRSFARFQDKAEDYEERVLEQFIRHSGRPVFSMEAATRHPLQSFADLITIEEHKAVERPKVVMTWAPHPNALPQAVPNSFAEWMNAADYDFVITHPEGYELDPKFVGAARVEYDQRKALEGADFVYAKSWAAYT
;
A
#
# COMPACT_ATOMS: atom_id res chain seq x y z
N MET A 1 10.19 6.49 -12.53
CA MET A 1 9.00 6.30 -11.68
C MET A 1 9.03 7.37 -10.59
N ASP A 2 8.06 8.28 -10.58
CA ASP A 2 8.01 9.37 -9.60
C ASP A 2 7.13 9.02 -8.40
N LYS A 3 6.30 7.99 -8.55
CA LYS A 3 5.48 7.44 -7.46
C LYS A 3 5.27 5.94 -7.62
N PHE A 4 4.97 5.26 -6.50
CA PHE A 4 4.49 3.89 -6.47
C PHE A 4 3.36 3.76 -5.44
N THR A 5 2.12 3.83 -5.91
CA THR A 5 0.90 3.89 -5.09
C THR A 5 -0.16 2.87 -5.49
N CYS A 6 -0.09 2.36 -6.72
CA CYS A 6 -1.03 1.41 -7.29
C CYS A 6 -0.35 0.57 -8.38
N VAL A 7 -1.06 -0.39 -8.95
CA VAL A 7 -0.52 -1.26 -9.99
C VAL A 7 -0.24 -0.51 -11.30
N GLU A 8 -1.01 0.53 -11.61
CA GLU A 8 -0.84 1.34 -12.81
C GLU A 8 0.48 2.13 -12.84
N ASP A 9 1.11 2.35 -11.67
CA ASP A 9 2.43 2.98 -11.59
C ASP A 9 3.55 2.06 -12.10
N ILE A 10 3.26 0.76 -12.32
CA ILE A 10 4.17 -0.22 -12.91
C ILE A 10 3.87 -0.33 -14.41
N GLY A 11 4.86 -0.02 -15.25
CA GLY A 11 4.66 -0.06 -16.70
C GLY A 11 4.46 -1.47 -17.28
N ASP A 12 5.34 -2.41 -16.89
CA ASP A 12 5.26 -3.83 -17.29
C ASP A 12 5.25 -4.72 -16.04
N LEU A 13 4.08 -5.26 -15.73
CA LEU A 13 3.88 -6.08 -14.54
C LEU A 13 4.66 -7.39 -14.59
N ARG A 14 4.76 -8.02 -15.77
CA ARG A 14 5.51 -9.28 -15.93
C ARG A 14 6.99 -9.07 -15.72
N GLN A 15 7.53 -7.99 -16.29
CA GLN A 15 8.93 -7.60 -16.06
C GLN A 15 9.19 -7.32 -14.58
N ALA A 16 8.32 -6.55 -13.92
CA ALA A 16 8.46 -6.22 -12.50
C ALA A 16 8.46 -7.48 -11.61
N VAL A 17 7.60 -8.47 -11.90
CA VAL A 17 7.59 -9.76 -11.21
C VAL A 17 8.90 -10.51 -11.44
N ALA A 18 9.39 -10.58 -12.67
CA ALA A 18 10.66 -11.26 -13.00
C ALA A 18 11.84 -10.64 -12.25
N GLU A 19 11.93 -9.30 -12.24
CA GLU A 19 12.95 -8.55 -11.49
C GLU A 19 12.84 -8.80 -9.97
N ALA A 20 11.63 -8.82 -9.42
CA ALA A 20 11.41 -9.10 -8.00
C ALA A 20 11.85 -10.52 -7.62
N LEU A 21 11.58 -11.51 -8.46
CA LEU A 21 12.03 -12.90 -8.27
C LEU A 21 13.55 -13.02 -8.37
N GLU A 22 14.20 -12.24 -9.25
CA GLU A 22 15.66 -12.17 -9.34
C GLU A 22 16.26 -11.58 -8.06
N ILE A 23 15.74 -10.44 -7.58
CA ILE A 23 16.14 -9.82 -6.32
C ILE A 23 15.92 -10.76 -5.12
N LYS A 24 14.87 -11.58 -5.15
CA LYS A 24 14.60 -12.57 -4.10
C LYS A 24 15.66 -13.65 -4.05
N ARG A 25 16.24 -14.07 -5.19
CA ARG A 25 17.33 -15.07 -5.27
C ARG A 25 18.65 -14.51 -4.73
N ASP A 26 18.96 -13.26 -5.07
CA ASP A 26 20.13 -12.54 -4.53
C ASP A 26 19.74 -11.13 -4.10
N ARG A 27 19.38 -11.00 -2.82
CA ARG A 27 18.89 -9.74 -2.25
C ARG A 27 19.98 -8.67 -2.08
N PHE A 28 21.21 -8.97 -2.41
CA PHE A 28 22.35 -8.05 -2.30
C PHE A 28 22.95 -7.66 -3.64
N GLN A 29 22.45 -8.19 -4.76
CA GLN A 29 22.98 -7.90 -6.09
C GLN A 29 22.99 -6.39 -6.43
N PHE A 30 22.07 -5.61 -5.85
CA PHE A 30 21.93 -4.18 -6.08
C PHE A 30 22.40 -3.29 -4.92
N THR A 31 23.25 -3.79 -4.02
CA THR A 31 23.74 -3.05 -2.83
C THR A 31 24.37 -1.70 -3.18
N GLY A 32 24.88 -1.51 -4.40
CA GLY A 32 25.45 -0.24 -4.86
C GLY A 32 24.43 0.84 -5.26
N LEU A 33 23.18 0.45 -5.59
CA LEU A 33 22.17 1.36 -6.11
C LEU A 33 21.79 2.48 -5.12
N GLY A 34 21.73 2.14 -3.84
CA GLY A 34 21.35 3.06 -2.78
C GLY A 34 22.52 3.81 -2.15
N ARG A 35 23.76 3.63 -2.65
CA ARG A 35 24.93 4.28 -2.06
C ARG A 35 24.79 5.80 -2.02
N ASN A 36 24.99 6.38 -0.84
CA ASN A 36 24.81 7.82 -0.56
C ASN A 36 23.35 8.32 -0.79
N LYS A 37 22.36 7.42 -0.87
CA LYS A 37 20.95 7.76 -0.92
C LYS A 37 20.30 7.53 0.44
N THR A 38 19.28 8.30 0.73
CA THR A 38 18.51 8.24 1.97
C THR A 38 17.05 7.98 1.68
N LEU A 39 16.50 6.94 2.30
CA LEU A 39 15.06 6.71 2.37
C LEU A 39 14.51 7.37 3.64
N LEU A 40 13.51 8.24 3.49
CA LEU A 40 12.69 8.72 4.59
C LEU A 40 11.39 7.93 4.67
N MET A 41 11.13 7.31 5.82
CA MET A 41 9.91 6.58 6.11
C MET A 41 9.04 7.35 7.11
N LEU A 42 7.83 7.72 6.71
CA LEU A 42 6.87 8.49 7.51
C LEU A 42 5.72 7.61 7.96
N PHE A 43 5.50 7.54 9.26
CA PHE A 43 4.43 6.75 9.88
C PHE A 43 3.43 7.67 10.59
N PHE A 44 2.26 7.86 9.98
CA PHE A 44 1.09 8.45 10.65
C PHE A 44 0.34 7.42 11.49
N ASN A 45 0.57 6.13 11.21
CA ASN A 45 0.02 4.99 11.94
C ASN A 45 1.13 3.97 12.20
N SER A 46 1.15 3.36 13.37
CA SER A 46 2.16 2.38 13.76
C SER A 46 2.17 1.15 12.85
N SER A 47 3.33 0.54 12.69
CA SER A 47 3.50 -0.73 11.96
C SER A 47 4.73 -1.45 12.44
N LEU A 48 4.62 -2.76 12.63
CA LEU A 48 5.77 -3.62 12.91
C LEU A 48 6.39 -4.14 11.61
N ARG A 49 5.60 -4.85 10.81
CA ARG A 49 6.09 -5.55 9.62
C ARG A 49 6.58 -4.60 8.52
N THR A 50 5.78 -3.61 8.16
CA THR A 50 6.16 -2.62 7.14
C THR A 50 7.42 -1.86 7.53
N ARG A 51 7.54 -1.47 8.82
CA ARG A 51 8.72 -0.79 9.33
C ARG A 51 9.98 -1.64 9.15
N LEU A 52 9.97 -2.89 9.60
CA LEU A 52 11.14 -3.76 9.54
C LEU A 52 11.49 -4.17 8.10
N SER A 53 10.49 -4.54 7.30
CA SER A 53 10.72 -5.00 5.92
C SER A 53 11.25 -3.88 5.03
N THR A 54 10.68 -2.69 5.11
CA THR A 54 11.10 -1.55 4.27
C THR A 54 12.48 -1.04 4.67
N GLN A 55 12.78 -0.94 5.98
CA GLN A 55 14.15 -0.63 6.43
C GLN A 55 15.15 -1.67 5.93
N LYS A 56 14.82 -2.96 6.08
CA LYS A 56 15.72 -4.02 5.63
C LYS A 56 15.94 -4.00 4.13
N ALA A 57 14.90 -3.75 3.33
CA ALA A 57 15.02 -3.60 1.89
C ALA A 57 15.95 -2.44 1.50
N ALA A 58 15.77 -1.28 2.11
CA ALA A 58 16.63 -0.11 1.88
C ALA A 58 18.11 -0.41 2.24
N MET A 59 18.34 -1.05 3.38
CA MET A 59 19.70 -1.46 3.80
C MET A 59 20.34 -2.47 2.82
N ASN A 60 19.56 -3.39 2.26
CA ASN A 60 20.05 -4.34 1.25
C ASN A 60 20.47 -3.61 -0.03
N LEU A 61 19.83 -2.49 -0.37
CA LEU A 61 20.22 -1.62 -1.49
C LEU A 61 21.41 -0.69 -1.17
N GLY A 62 21.89 -0.68 0.09
CA GLY A 62 22.95 0.23 0.54
C GLY A 62 22.50 1.63 0.87
N MET A 63 21.19 1.86 1.10
CA MET A 63 20.64 3.15 1.47
C MET A 63 20.81 3.44 2.96
N ASN A 64 20.93 4.74 3.30
CA ASN A 64 20.62 5.22 4.64
C ASN A 64 19.09 5.23 4.86
N VAL A 65 18.65 5.09 6.12
CA VAL A 65 17.23 5.09 6.45
C VAL A 65 16.97 6.09 7.59
N MET A 66 16.04 7.00 7.37
CA MET A 66 15.44 7.85 8.39
C MET A 66 14.01 7.41 8.62
N VAL A 67 13.61 7.29 9.88
CA VAL A 67 12.24 6.91 10.25
C VAL A 67 11.66 7.98 11.16
N LEU A 68 10.50 8.52 10.77
CA LEU A 68 9.77 9.51 11.52
C LEU A 68 8.36 8.99 11.85
N ASP A 69 8.08 8.83 13.13
CA ASP A 69 6.74 8.64 13.64
C ASP A 69 6.09 10.02 13.83
N VAL A 70 5.16 10.35 12.95
CA VAL A 70 4.47 11.65 12.98
C VAL A 70 3.67 11.77 14.28
N ASN A 71 3.77 12.91 14.96
CA ASN A 71 3.18 13.20 16.27
C ASN A 71 3.78 12.44 17.47
N GLN A 72 4.87 11.68 17.29
CA GLN A 72 5.59 11.02 18.40
C GLN A 72 7.07 11.34 18.40
N GLY A 73 7.73 11.42 17.25
CA GLY A 73 9.16 11.73 17.08
C GLY A 73 9.46 13.18 16.71
N ALA A 74 8.43 14.00 16.49
CA ALA A 74 8.50 15.41 16.18
C ALA A 74 7.28 16.13 16.75
N TRP A 75 7.19 17.44 16.55
CA TRP A 75 5.97 18.18 16.89
C TRP A 75 4.79 17.75 16.02
N LYS A 76 3.58 18.11 16.48
CA LYS A 76 2.36 17.80 15.76
C LYS A 76 2.26 18.58 14.46
N LEU A 77 1.87 17.92 13.39
CA LEU A 77 1.65 18.53 12.08
C LEU A 77 0.14 18.73 11.82
N GLU A 78 -0.23 19.89 11.30
CA GLU A 78 -1.55 20.14 10.77
C GLU A 78 -1.66 19.56 9.34
N THR A 79 -2.67 18.72 9.12
CA THR A 79 -2.88 18.03 7.83
C THR A 79 -4.06 18.57 7.03
N GLN A 80 -4.93 19.37 7.65
CA GLN A 80 -6.12 19.94 7.00
C GLN A 80 -5.79 21.26 6.32
N ARG A 81 -6.31 21.47 5.12
CA ARG A 81 -6.12 22.72 4.38
C ARG A 81 -7.06 23.82 4.91
N GLY A 82 -6.59 25.08 4.84
CA GLY A 82 -7.38 26.24 5.18
C GLY A 82 -7.62 26.44 6.67
N VAL A 83 -6.92 25.71 7.52
CA VAL A 83 -7.00 25.86 8.98
C VAL A 83 -6.13 27.03 9.42
N VAL A 84 -6.65 27.85 10.35
CA VAL A 84 -5.86 28.85 11.03
C VAL A 84 -4.91 28.15 12.01
N MET A 85 -3.61 28.49 11.98
CA MET A 85 -2.58 27.87 12.80
C MET A 85 -2.54 28.48 14.21
N ASP A 86 -3.66 28.42 14.94
CA ASP A 86 -3.83 28.98 16.31
C ASP A 86 -4.05 27.88 17.37
N GLY A 87 -3.97 26.59 16.97
CA GLY A 87 -4.14 25.43 17.83
C GLY A 87 -2.83 24.88 18.41
N ASP A 88 -2.82 23.57 18.71
CA ASP A 88 -1.70 22.87 19.35
C ASP A 88 -0.69 22.27 18.36
N LYS A 89 -0.83 22.52 17.07
CA LYS A 89 0.04 22.02 16.00
C LYS A 89 1.05 23.09 15.61
N ALA A 90 2.31 22.73 15.64
CA ALA A 90 3.40 23.70 15.46
C ALA A 90 3.67 24.06 14.00
N GLU A 91 3.31 23.19 13.05
CA GLU A 91 3.62 23.38 11.63
C GLU A 91 2.56 22.75 10.74
N HIS A 92 2.33 23.35 9.58
CA HIS A 92 1.44 22.77 8.57
C HIS A 92 2.19 21.76 7.69
N LEU A 93 1.56 20.66 7.35
CA LEU A 93 2.16 19.58 6.55
C LEU A 93 2.72 20.08 5.21
N LEU A 94 2.05 21.05 4.56
CA LEU A 94 2.50 21.61 3.28
C LEU A 94 3.84 22.38 3.39
N GLU A 95 4.18 22.91 4.56
CA GLU A 95 5.48 23.55 4.81
C GLU A 95 6.53 22.51 5.19
N ALA A 96 6.16 21.51 5.99
CA ALA A 96 7.05 20.43 6.40
C ALA A 96 7.50 19.52 5.25
N ILE A 97 6.63 19.25 4.26
CA ILE A 97 6.92 18.31 3.16
C ILE A 97 8.16 18.70 2.34
N PRO A 98 8.31 19.92 1.80
CA PRO A 98 9.51 20.28 1.04
C PRO A 98 10.77 20.27 1.90
N VAL A 99 10.66 20.61 3.19
CA VAL A 99 11.78 20.51 4.15
C VAL A 99 12.22 19.06 4.30
N MET A 100 11.29 18.14 4.55
CA MET A 100 11.57 16.70 4.61
C MET A 100 12.17 16.17 3.31
N GLY A 101 11.66 16.62 2.16
CA GLY A 101 12.19 16.28 0.84
C GLY A 101 13.64 16.72 0.62
N SER A 102 14.11 17.79 1.29
CA SER A 102 15.50 18.25 1.19
C SER A 102 16.51 17.32 1.87
N TYR A 103 16.05 16.47 2.81
CA TYR A 103 16.92 15.57 3.58
C TYR A 103 16.95 14.12 3.06
N CYS A 104 16.20 13.81 2.00
CA CYS A 104 16.12 12.45 1.51
C CYS A 104 16.08 12.39 -0.03
N ASP A 105 16.23 11.18 -0.57
CA ASP A 105 16.17 10.90 -2.01
C ASP A 105 14.87 10.18 -2.40
N VAL A 106 14.24 9.46 -1.47
CA VAL A 106 12.99 8.72 -1.66
C VAL A 106 12.16 8.81 -0.39
N ILE A 107 10.85 8.87 -0.51
CA ILE A 107 9.92 8.97 0.61
C ILE A 107 8.93 7.81 0.58
N GLY A 108 8.83 7.09 1.72
CA GLY A 108 7.74 6.15 1.99
C GLY A 108 6.73 6.76 2.96
N VAL A 109 5.45 6.72 2.62
CA VAL A 109 4.36 7.28 3.44
C VAL A 109 3.38 6.19 3.85
N ARG A 110 3.04 6.13 5.15
CA ARG A 110 1.99 5.30 5.70
C ARG A 110 0.95 6.16 6.41
N SER A 111 -0.28 6.19 5.86
CA SER A 111 -1.38 7.00 6.40
C SER A 111 -2.72 6.31 6.16
N PHE A 112 -3.36 5.84 7.23
CA PHE A 112 -4.61 5.08 7.17
C PHE A 112 -5.85 5.93 6.96
N ALA A 113 -6.93 5.26 6.55
CA ALA A 113 -8.29 5.78 6.64
C ALA A 113 -8.62 6.16 8.09
N ARG A 114 -9.41 7.23 8.24
CA ARG A 114 -9.92 7.69 9.55
C ARG A 114 -11.26 7.07 9.91
N PHE A 115 -11.97 6.48 8.93
CA PHE A 115 -13.31 5.91 9.06
C PHE A 115 -14.38 6.90 9.53
N GLN A 116 -14.19 8.19 9.29
CA GLN A 116 -15.16 9.24 9.62
C GLN A 116 -15.98 9.64 8.40
N ASP A 117 -15.33 9.75 7.25
CA ASP A 117 -15.95 10.09 5.98
C ASP A 117 -15.22 9.33 4.86
N LYS A 118 -15.99 8.54 4.10
CA LYS A 118 -15.43 7.74 2.98
C LYS A 118 -14.81 8.61 1.90
N ALA A 119 -15.45 9.74 1.57
CA ALA A 119 -14.96 10.62 0.52
C ALA A 119 -13.64 11.28 0.92
N GLU A 120 -13.51 11.73 2.17
CA GLU A 120 -12.25 12.26 2.69
C GLU A 120 -11.12 11.22 2.71
N ASP A 121 -11.43 9.99 3.16
CA ASP A 121 -10.45 8.90 3.16
C ASP A 121 -9.99 8.55 1.73
N TYR A 122 -10.92 8.56 0.77
CA TYR A 122 -10.65 8.24 -0.63
C TYR A 122 -9.88 9.34 -1.39
N GLU A 123 -9.81 10.54 -0.86
CA GLU A 123 -8.93 11.60 -1.38
C GLU A 123 -7.44 11.37 -1.06
N GLU A 124 -7.13 10.52 -0.07
CA GLU A 124 -5.75 10.20 0.36
C GLU A 124 -4.86 11.44 0.53
N ARG A 125 -5.44 12.53 1.08
CA ARG A 125 -4.84 13.88 1.11
C ARG A 125 -3.40 13.92 1.59
N VAL A 126 -3.05 13.14 2.60
CA VAL A 126 -1.68 13.11 3.14
C VAL A 126 -0.72 12.59 2.09
N LEU A 127 -1.00 11.42 1.50
CA LEU A 127 -0.15 10.82 0.46
C LEU A 127 -0.04 11.73 -0.77
N GLU A 128 -1.16 12.27 -1.24
CA GLU A 128 -1.21 13.19 -2.39
C GLU A 128 -0.39 14.46 -2.17
N GLN A 129 -0.37 15.01 -0.95
CA GLN A 129 0.45 16.17 -0.64
C GLN A 129 1.95 15.86 -0.74
N PHE A 130 2.40 14.69 -0.28
CA PHE A 130 3.78 14.26 -0.44
C PHE A 130 4.16 14.08 -1.92
N ILE A 131 3.30 13.44 -2.71
CA ILE A 131 3.54 13.26 -4.15
C ILE A 131 3.71 14.61 -4.85
N ARG A 132 2.86 15.59 -4.51
CA ARG A 132 2.86 16.89 -5.19
C ARG A 132 3.95 17.86 -4.75
N HIS A 133 4.37 17.81 -3.48
CA HIS A 133 5.14 18.89 -2.88
C HIS A 133 6.51 18.47 -2.35
N SER A 134 6.85 17.17 -2.30
CA SER A 134 8.14 16.75 -1.76
C SER A 134 9.32 16.94 -2.73
N GLY A 135 9.05 17.02 -4.04
CA GLY A 135 10.09 17.03 -5.07
C GLY A 135 10.92 15.72 -5.10
N ARG A 136 10.41 14.64 -4.51
CA ARG A 136 11.07 13.33 -4.44
C ARG A 136 10.14 12.22 -4.90
N PRO A 137 10.66 11.09 -5.42
CA PRO A 137 9.87 9.90 -5.60
C PRO A 137 9.20 9.46 -4.30
N VAL A 138 7.89 9.14 -4.39
CA VAL A 138 7.07 8.76 -3.23
C VAL A 138 6.48 7.39 -3.44
N PHE A 139 6.54 6.52 -2.43
CA PHE A 139 5.79 5.26 -2.44
C PHE A 139 4.87 5.13 -1.23
N SER A 140 3.73 4.47 -1.45
CA SER A 140 2.77 4.17 -0.38
C SER A 140 3.22 2.93 0.38
N MET A 141 3.40 3.08 1.70
CA MET A 141 3.60 1.95 2.62
C MET A 141 2.29 1.40 3.21
N GLU A 142 1.21 1.92 2.83
CA GLU A 142 -0.22 1.71 3.04
C GLU A 142 -0.90 3.06 3.22
N ALA A 143 -1.92 3.31 2.41
CA ALA A 143 -2.75 4.50 2.47
C ALA A 143 -4.18 4.13 2.87
N ALA A 144 -5.12 5.05 2.73
CA ALA A 144 -6.51 4.79 3.10
C ALA A 144 -7.18 3.76 2.18
N THR A 145 -6.84 3.77 0.89
CA THR A 145 -7.51 2.93 -0.12
C THR A 145 -6.64 1.83 -0.69
N ARG A 146 -5.29 1.90 -0.56
CA ARG A 146 -4.35 0.96 -1.21
C ARG A 146 -3.15 0.60 -0.34
N HIS A 147 -2.65 -0.61 -0.57
CA HIS A 147 -1.39 -1.11 -0.01
C HIS A 147 -0.55 -1.82 -1.09
N PRO A 148 0.09 -1.07 -2.02
CA PRO A 148 0.75 -1.64 -3.20
C PRO A 148 1.87 -2.63 -2.85
N LEU A 149 2.66 -2.35 -1.81
CA LEU A 149 3.75 -3.23 -1.37
C LEU A 149 3.24 -4.62 -0.95
N GLN A 150 2.09 -4.68 -0.26
CA GLN A 150 1.49 -5.94 0.15
C GLN A 150 1.00 -6.71 -1.08
N SER A 151 0.23 -6.07 -1.94
CA SER A 151 -0.38 -6.75 -3.08
C SER A 151 0.64 -7.19 -4.12
N PHE A 152 1.72 -6.44 -4.29
CA PHE A 152 2.84 -6.89 -5.13
C PHE A 152 3.54 -8.13 -4.53
N ALA A 153 3.76 -8.16 -3.22
CA ALA A 153 4.31 -9.34 -2.55
C ALA A 153 3.38 -10.56 -2.65
N ASP A 154 2.07 -10.33 -2.55
CA ASP A 154 1.06 -11.39 -2.73
C ASP A 154 1.07 -11.94 -4.16
N LEU A 155 1.14 -11.05 -5.18
CA LEU A 155 1.27 -11.46 -6.58
C LEU A 155 2.55 -12.27 -6.83
N ILE A 156 3.70 -11.81 -6.33
CA ILE A 156 4.96 -12.55 -6.44
C ILE A 156 4.83 -13.95 -5.82
N THR A 157 4.14 -14.06 -4.69
CA THR A 157 3.90 -15.34 -4.03
C THR A 157 3.03 -16.26 -4.87
N ILE A 158 1.98 -15.74 -5.50
CA ILE A 158 1.15 -16.52 -6.43
C ILE A 158 1.96 -16.97 -7.63
N GLU A 159 2.74 -16.07 -8.24
CA GLU A 159 3.60 -16.39 -9.39
C GLU A 159 4.63 -17.49 -9.10
N GLU A 160 5.16 -17.54 -7.88
CA GLU A 160 6.10 -18.59 -7.46
C GLU A 160 5.44 -19.97 -7.27
N HIS A 161 4.17 -20.00 -6.91
CA HIS A 161 3.49 -21.24 -6.50
C HIS A 161 2.39 -21.70 -7.46
N LYS A 162 2.03 -20.91 -8.46
CA LYS A 162 1.00 -21.29 -9.41
C LYS A 162 1.44 -22.48 -10.27
N ALA A 163 0.52 -23.42 -10.47
CA ALA A 163 0.71 -24.58 -11.32
C ALA A 163 0.14 -24.39 -12.73
N VAL A 164 -0.68 -23.36 -12.93
CA VAL A 164 -1.34 -23.03 -14.19
C VAL A 164 -1.12 -21.56 -14.52
N GLU A 165 -1.19 -21.20 -15.79
CA GLU A 165 -0.92 -19.83 -16.24
C GLU A 165 -1.93 -18.84 -15.66
N ARG A 166 -3.21 -19.21 -15.63
CA ARG A 166 -4.33 -18.40 -15.13
C ARG A 166 -5.02 -19.10 -13.95
N PRO A 167 -4.46 -19.00 -12.73
CA PRO A 167 -5.03 -19.66 -11.56
C PRO A 167 -6.36 -19.04 -11.14
N LYS A 168 -7.23 -19.84 -10.51
CA LYS A 168 -8.39 -19.33 -9.80
C LYS A 168 -7.96 -18.80 -8.42
N VAL A 169 -8.04 -17.49 -8.24
CA VAL A 169 -7.72 -16.81 -6.99
C VAL A 169 -9.02 -16.34 -6.34
N VAL A 170 -9.23 -16.71 -5.09
CA VAL A 170 -10.42 -16.29 -4.32
C VAL A 170 -10.00 -15.42 -3.15
N MET A 171 -10.46 -14.18 -3.13
CA MET A 171 -10.38 -13.34 -1.94
C MET A 171 -11.65 -13.51 -1.12
N THR A 172 -11.52 -13.98 0.11
CA THR A 172 -12.65 -14.17 1.03
C THR A 172 -12.57 -13.25 2.23
N TRP A 173 -13.71 -12.63 2.56
CA TRP A 173 -13.83 -11.89 3.81
C TRP A 173 -13.75 -12.85 5.01
N ALA A 174 -13.09 -12.40 6.06
CA ALA A 174 -12.99 -13.09 7.34
C ALA A 174 -13.22 -12.10 8.49
N PRO A 175 -13.91 -12.49 9.58
CA PRO A 175 -14.21 -11.60 10.69
C PRO A 175 -12.95 -11.18 11.47
N HIS A 176 -12.97 -9.97 12.02
CA HIS A 176 -11.94 -9.43 12.90
C HIS A 176 -12.59 -8.55 13.98
N PRO A 177 -12.10 -8.57 15.25
CA PRO A 177 -12.70 -7.78 16.33
C PRO A 177 -12.59 -6.27 16.16
N ASN A 178 -11.64 -5.79 15.36
CA ASN A 178 -11.48 -4.37 15.07
C ASN A 178 -11.86 -4.06 13.62
N ALA A 179 -12.39 -2.85 13.36
CA ALA A 179 -12.56 -2.34 12.02
C ALA A 179 -11.19 -2.20 11.33
N LEU A 180 -11.01 -2.84 10.18
CA LEU A 180 -9.78 -2.78 9.39
C LEU A 180 -10.00 -2.01 8.09
N PRO A 181 -8.99 -1.27 7.58
CA PRO A 181 -9.08 -0.56 6.31
C PRO A 181 -9.37 -1.48 5.11
N GLN A 182 -10.03 -0.91 4.10
CA GLN A 182 -10.22 -1.56 2.80
C GLN A 182 -8.97 -1.49 1.91
N ALA A 183 -7.90 -0.86 2.35
CA ALA A 183 -6.67 -0.66 1.58
C ALA A 183 -6.08 -1.96 1.02
N VAL A 184 -5.98 -3.00 1.83
CA VAL A 184 -5.42 -4.29 1.41
C VAL A 184 -6.33 -5.02 0.43
N PRO A 185 -7.65 -5.25 0.71
CA PRO A 185 -8.51 -5.92 -0.25
C PRO A 185 -8.71 -5.13 -1.55
N ASN A 186 -8.78 -3.81 -1.50
CA ASN A 186 -8.82 -2.98 -2.71
C ASN A 186 -7.58 -3.17 -3.59
N SER A 187 -6.40 -3.03 -3.01
CA SER A 187 -5.14 -3.27 -3.72
C SER A 187 -5.06 -4.69 -4.26
N PHE A 188 -5.38 -5.69 -3.44
CA PHE A 188 -5.35 -7.07 -3.90
C PHE A 188 -6.25 -7.28 -5.12
N ALA A 189 -7.46 -6.70 -5.11
CA ALA A 189 -8.38 -6.79 -6.24
C ALA A 189 -7.80 -6.14 -7.51
N GLU A 190 -7.23 -4.94 -7.42
CA GLU A 190 -6.58 -4.28 -8.56
C GLU A 190 -5.44 -5.13 -9.15
N TRP A 191 -4.59 -5.69 -8.28
CA TRP A 191 -3.43 -6.47 -8.72
C TRP A 191 -3.82 -7.81 -9.35
N MET A 192 -4.84 -8.49 -8.81
CA MET A 192 -5.34 -9.76 -9.39
C MET A 192 -6.02 -9.52 -10.75
N ASN A 193 -6.77 -8.42 -10.90
CA ASN A 193 -7.32 -8.01 -12.20
C ASN A 193 -6.21 -7.69 -13.21
N ALA A 194 -5.17 -6.97 -12.79
CA ALA A 194 -4.03 -6.61 -13.67
C ALA A 194 -3.21 -7.85 -14.10
N ALA A 195 -3.15 -8.88 -13.26
CA ALA A 195 -2.49 -10.14 -13.58
C ALA A 195 -3.33 -11.07 -14.47
N ASP A 196 -4.57 -10.69 -14.80
CA ASP A 196 -5.53 -11.46 -15.61
C ASP A 196 -5.81 -12.87 -15.08
N TYR A 197 -5.94 -13.01 -13.75
CA TYR A 197 -6.32 -14.26 -13.10
C TYR A 197 -7.85 -14.50 -13.15
N ASP A 198 -8.31 -15.76 -12.97
CA ASP A 198 -9.73 -16.03 -12.67
C ASP A 198 -10.01 -15.61 -11.23
N PHE A 199 -10.33 -14.32 -11.07
CA PHE A 199 -10.43 -13.71 -9.75
C PHE A 199 -11.86 -13.60 -9.26
N VAL A 200 -12.09 -14.08 -8.02
CA VAL A 200 -13.39 -14.09 -7.35
C VAL A 200 -13.26 -13.41 -5.99
N ILE A 201 -14.19 -12.52 -5.70
CA ILE A 201 -14.34 -11.88 -4.39
C ILE A 201 -15.58 -12.45 -3.71
N THR A 202 -15.46 -12.88 -2.44
CA THR A 202 -16.60 -13.31 -1.63
C THR A 202 -16.61 -12.63 -0.27
N HIS A 203 -17.77 -12.08 0.08
CA HIS A 203 -18.00 -11.34 1.33
C HIS A 203 -19.49 -11.38 1.69
N PRO A 204 -19.88 -11.13 2.95
CA PRO A 204 -21.26 -10.91 3.32
C PRO A 204 -21.82 -9.64 2.66
N GLU A 205 -23.15 -9.57 2.51
CA GLU A 205 -23.83 -8.33 2.08
C GLU A 205 -23.48 -7.16 3.03
N GLY A 206 -23.28 -5.97 2.47
CA GLY A 206 -22.87 -4.77 3.20
C GLY A 206 -21.36 -4.58 3.33
N TYR A 207 -20.55 -5.55 2.87
CA TYR A 207 -19.07 -5.47 2.87
C TYR A 207 -18.50 -5.28 1.47
N GLU A 208 -19.28 -4.72 0.55
CA GLU A 208 -18.85 -4.45 -0.82
C GLU A 208 -17.65 -3.51 -0.85
N LEU A 209 -16.68 -3.84 -1.69
CA LEU A 209 -15.63 -2.93 -2.08
C LEU A 209 -16.14 -1.95 -3.14
N ASP A 210 -15.49 -0.80 -3.25
CA ASP A 210 -15.85 0.17 -4.28
C ASP A 210 -15.68 -0.44 -5.68
N PRO A 211 -16.66 -0.28 -6.59
CA PRO A 211 -16.63 -0.85 -7.93
C PRO A 211 -15.34 -0.56 -8.72
N LYS A 212 -14.71 0.59 -8.48
CA LYS A 212 -13.43 0.94 -9.14
C LYS A 212 -12.29 -0.03 -8.81
N PHE A 213 -12.33 -0.68 -7.62
CA PHE A 213 -11.33 -1.67 -7.23
C PHE A 213 -11.75 -3.10 -7.60
N VAL A 214 -13.05 -3.38 -7.53
CA VAL A 214 -13.59 -4.69 -7.94
C VAL A 214 -13.26 -4.99 -9.40
N GLY A 215 -13.38 -3.99 -10.29
CA GLY A 215 -13.01 -4.12 -11.69
C GLY A 215 -13.77 -5.25 -12.40
N ALA A 216 -13.03 -6.16 -13.03
CA ALA A 216 -13.58 -7.32 -13.74
C ALA A 216 -13.81 -8.56 -12.84
N ALA A 217 -13.48 -8.48 -11.55
CA ALA A 217 -13.63 -9.60 -10.63
C ALA A 217 -15.10 -10.04 -10.49
N ARG A 218 -15.31 -11.33 -10.45
CA ARG A 218 -16.63 -11.89 -10.14
C ARG A 218 -16.88 -11.79 -8.63
N VAL A 219 -18.05 -11.30 -8.22
CA VAL A 219 -18.50 -11.33 -6.82
C VAL A 219 -19.44 -12.51 -6.63
N GLU A 220 -19.19 -13.34 -5.61
CA GLU A 220 -20.00 -14.49 -5.23
C GLU A 220 -20.26 -14.43 -3.72
N TYR A 221 -21.53 -14.33 -3.32
CA TYR A 221 -21.92 -14.22 -1.91
C TYR A 221 -21.91 -15.56 -1.17
N ASP A 222 -22.09 -16.68 -1.90
CA ASP A 222 -21.92 -18.01 -1.34
C ASP A 222 -20.42 -18.36 -1.26
N GLN A 223 -19.86 -18.26 -0.06
CA GLN A 223 -18.45 -18.52 0.18
C GLN A 223 -18.01 -19.93 -0.24
N ARG A 224 -18.85 -20.96 -0.02
CA ARG A 224 -18.51 -22.32 -0.39
C ARG A 224 -18.39 -22.45 -1.89
N LYS A 225 -19.36 -21.91 -2.60
CA LYS A 225 -19.38 -21.89 -4.07
C LYS A 225 -18.20 -21.07 -4.64
N ALA A 226 -17.86 -19.94 -4.03
CA ALA A 226 -16.69 -19.17 -4.43
C ALA A 226 -15.39 -19.99 -4.34
N LEU A 227 -15.23 -20.76 -3.26
CA LEU A 227 -14.03 -21.54 -2.97
C LEU A 227 -13.89 -22.83 -3.79
N GLU A 228 -14.94 -23.30 -4.46
CA GLU A 228 -14.86 -24.51 -5.30
C GLU A 228 -13.80 -24.35 -6.40
N GLY A 229 -12.83 -25.28 -6.44
CA GLY A 229 -11.77 -25.28 -7.45
C GLY A 229 -10.78 -24.11 -7.35
N ALA A 230 -10.68 -23.42 -6.19
CA ALA A 230 -9.70 -22.37 -5.99
C ALA A 230 -8.27 -22.93 -5.92
N ASP A 231 -7.35 -22.35 -6.70
CA ASP A 231 -5.92 -22.64 -6.62
C ASP A 231 -5.29 -21.86 -5.45
N PHE A 232 -5.77 -20.63 -5.20
CA PHE A 232 -5.33 -19.77 -4.10
C PHE A 232 -6.51 -19.16 -3.36
N VAL A 233 -6.39 -19.09 -2.04
CA VAL A 233 -7.39 -18.45 -1.17
C VAL A 233 -6.70 -17.36 -0.34
N TYR A 234 -7.18 -16.12 -0.48
CA TYR A 234 -6.72 -14.97 0.28
C TYR A 234 -7.78 -14.54 1.29
N ALA A 235 -7.60 -14.93 2.55
CA ALA A 235 -8.53 -14.57 3.62
C ALA A 235 -8.15 -13.22 4.25
N LYS A 236 -9.04 -12.23 4.19
CA LYS A 236 -8.81 -10.89 4.72
C LYS A 236 -10.06 -10.31 5.37
N SER A 237 -9.87 -9.57 6.47
CA SER A 237 -10.94 -8.77 7.06
C SER A 237 -10.87 -7.32 6.59
N TRP A 238 -12.02 -6.71 6.40
CA TRP A 238 -12.19 -5.28 6.20
C TRP A 238 -13.54 -4.81 6.75
N ALA A 239 -13.61 -3.54 7.13
CA ALA A 239 -14.85 -2.91 7.60
C ALA A 239 -15.72 -2.44 6.42
N ALA A 240 -17.03 -2.46 6.65
CA ALA A 240 -17.96 -1.73 5.81
C ALA A 240 -17.81 -0.23 6.04
N TYR A 241 -18.02 0.59 5.03
CA TYR A 241 -18.37 2.00 5.19
C TYR A 241 -19.89 2.08 5.30
N THR A 242 -20.40 2.26 6.50
CA THR A 242 -21.83 2.44 6.78
C THR A 242 -22.17 3.91 6.95
#